data_792860810de0c37cb12b3c54afa5e772
#
_entry.id   792860810de0c37cb12b3c54afa5e772
#
_cell.length_a   1.000
_cell.length_b   1.000
_cell.length_c   1.000
_cell.angle_alpha   90.00
_cell.angle_beta   90.00
_cell.angle_gamma   90.00
#
_symmetry.space_group_name_H-M   'P 1'
#
loop_
_entity.id
_entity.type
_entity.pdbx_description
1 polymer ?
#
loop_
_entity_poly.entity_id
_entity_poly.type
_entity_poly.pdbx_seq_one_letter_code
_entity_poly.pdbx_strand_id
1 'polypeptide(L)'
;MECGASLLERGPRNETTTSLGYSSEQDMDFALQSAVAPESVRTNPAYSHLSLIVITSGRRMAFDIRDELLIGRKDNARGIYPDIDLGLDGGYDAGVSRRHALITMQESACVLEDLDSANGTYINGQRLPSRRAVPISDGDELRFGTLALRVELR
;
A
#
# COMPACT_ATOMS: atom_id res chain seq x y z
N MET A 1 -4.04 12.32 66.65
CA MET A 1 -3.87 12.46 66.35
C MET A 1 -3.64 12.78 65.40
N GLU A 2 -3.70 12.80 65.35
CA GLU A 2 -3.46 13.17 64.65
C GLU A 2 -3.03 13.09 63.66
N CYS A 3 -2.81 13.20 63.85
CA CYS A 3 -2.22 13.22 63.03
C CYS A 3 -2.29 13.01 62.05
N GLY A 4 -2.64 13.00 62.08
CA GLY A 4 -2.50 12.88 61.21
C GLY A 4 -2.48 13.18 60.26
N ALA A 5 -2.63 13.59 60.43
CA ALA A 5 -2.54 13.97 59.73
C ALA A 5 -2.12 14.19 58.82
N SER A 6 -2.05 14.34 59.17
CA SER A 6 -1.45 14.70 58.53
C SER A 6 -1.15 14.47 57.53
N LEU A 7 -1.31 14.26 57.57
CA LEU A 7 -0.87 14.20 56.79
C LEU A 7 -0.97 14.17 55.71
N LEU A 8 -1.18 14.29 55.71
CA LEU A 8 -1.17 14.44 54.88
C LEU A 8 -0.98 14.64 53.94
N GLU A 9 -0.97 14.90 54.06
CA GLU A 9 -0.70 15.26 53.29
C GLU A 9 -0.32 15.17 52.43
N ARG A 10 -0.14 15.20 52.54
CA ARG A 10 0.46 15.31 51.81
C ARG A 10 0.59 15.05 50.81
N GLY A 11 0.42 14.89 50.64
CA GLY A 11 0.74 14.68 49.78
C GLY A 11 0.66 14.83 48.75
N PRO A 12 0.40 14.88 48.57
CA PRO A 12 0.41 15.02 47.50
C PRO A 12 0.63 15.50 46.56
N ARG A 13 0.75 15.79 46.91
CA ARG A 13 1.07 16.36 46.23
C ARG A 13 1.54 16.25 45.24
N ASN A 14 1.62 16.14 45.34
CA ASN A 14 2.19 16.17 44.56
C ASN A 14 2.35 15.93 43.59
N GLU A 15 2.33 15.97 43.68
CA GLU A 15 2.53 15.98 43.00
C GLU A 15 2.56 15.79 42.01
N THR A 16 2.71 15.68 42.05
CA THR A 16 2.78 15.64 41.41
C THR A 16 2.77 15.79 40.38
N THR A 17 2.65 15.39 40.11
CA THR A 17 2.21 15.99 39.47
C THR A 17 2.72 16.45 38.34
N THR A 18 3.05 16.89 38.39
CA THR A 18 3.84 17.60 37.77
C THR A 18 4.41 16.98 36.59
N SER A 19 5.05 16.10 36.75
CA SER A 19 5.71 15.46 35.74
C SER A 19 4.83 15.28 34.62
N LEU A 20 3.70 15.13 34.88
CA LEU A 20 2.79 14.92 33.89
C LEU A 20 3.01 15.81 32.76
N GLY A 21 3.06 16.97 32.98
CA GLY A 21 3.16 17.88 31.91
C GLY A 21 4.31 17.59 31.02
N TYR A 22 5.34 17.18 31.56
CA TYR A 22 6.48 16.94 30.79
C TYR A 22 6.25 15.93 29.74
N SER A 23 5.71 14.87 30.09
CA SER A 23 5.49 13.85 29.15
C SER A 23 4.73 14.37 27.99
N SER A 24 3.76 15.15 28.26
CA SER A 24 2.95 15.66 27.18
C SER A 24 3.79 16.40 26.21
N GLU A 25 4.64 17.18 26.69
CA GLU A 25 5.46 17.96 25.81
C GLU A 25 6.29 17.06 24.92
N GLN A 26 6.83 16.08 25.50
CA GLN A 26 7.64 15.19 24.72
C GLN A 26 6.84 14.51 23.68
N ASP A 27 5.69 14.11 24.02
CA ASP A 27 4.83 13.46 23.07
C ASP A 27 4.58 14.38 21.90
N MET A 28 4.42 15.61 22.15
CA MET A 28 4.18 16.51 21.07
C MET A 28 5.37 16.58 20.15
N ASP A 29 6.49 16.70 20.69
CA ASP A 29 7.67 16.76 19.87
C ASP A 29 7.76 15.53 19.01
N PHE A 30 7.46 14.42 19.60
CA PHE A 30 7.52 13.23 18.91
C PHE A 30 6.59 13.24 17.74
N ALA A 31 5.40 13.67 17.94
CA ALA A 31 4.43 13.73 16.90
C ALA A 31 4.92 14.65 15.81
N LEU A 32 5.52 15.69 16.16
CA LEU A 32 6.01 16.60 15.17
C LEU A 32 7.01 15.92 14.28
N GLN A 33 7.86 15.21 14.86
CA GLN A 33 8.85 14.56 14.09
C GLN A 33 8.25 13.58 13.15
N SER A 34 7.30 12.89 13.61
CA SER A 34 6.67 11.96 12.76
C SER A 34 6.04 12.68 11.64
N ALA A 35 5.45 13.72 11.92
CA ALA A 35 4.76 14.44 10.90
C ALA A 35 5.74 14.84 9.86
N VAL A 36 6.82 15.22 10.30
CA VAL A 36 7.81 15.64 9.41
C VAL A 36 8.13 14.52 8.54
N ALA A 37 7.99 13.49 9.01
CA ALA A 37 8.33 12.37 8.34
C ALA A 37 8.20 12.75 7.03
N PRO A 38 9.02 13.14 6.64
CA PRO A 38 9.21 13.58 5.48
C PRO A 38 8.71 12.93 4.40
N GLU A 39 8.41 11.88 4.62
CA GLU A 39 7.90 11.19 3.65
C GLU A 39 7.14 12.02 2.82
N SER A 40 6.50 12.73 3.38
CA SER A 40 5.63 13.50 2.62
C SER A 40 6.39 14.15 1.57
N VAL A 41 7.43 14.49 1.88
CA VAL A 41 8.17 15.22 0.99
C VAL A 41 8.49 14.52 -0.23
N ARG A 42 8.63 13.33 -0.19
CA ARG A 42 9.00 12.70 -1.29
C ARG A 42 8.00 12.61 -2.22
N THR A 43 7.21 13.38 -2.31
CA THR A 43 6.23 13.34 -3.25
C THR A 43 6.85 13.17 -4.50
N ASN A 44 6.73 12.16 -5.01
CA ASN A 44 7.22 11.94 -6.24
C ASN A 44 6.43 12.54 -7.26
N PRO A 45 6.96 12.74 -8.37
CA PRO A 45 6.24 13.28 -9.46
C PRO A 45 5.17 12.30 -9.78
N ALA A 46 4.07 12.74 -10.11
CA ALA A 46 2.99 11.88 -10.48
C ALA A 46 3.38 11.18 -11.76
N TYR A 47 3.28 9.90 -11.75
CA TYR A 47 3.48 9.16 -12.96
C TYR A 47 2.21 9.24 -13.77
N SER A 48 2.34 9.37 -15.06
CA SER A 48 1.17 9.39 -15.92
C SER A 48 1.05 8.16 -16.79
N HIS A 49 2.12 7.41 -16.90
CA HIS A 49 2.12 6.23 -17.75
C HIS A 49 2.66 5.02 -17.01
N LEU A 50 1.97 3.89 -17.19
CA LEU A 50 2.37 2.62 -16.64
C LEU A 50 2.64 1.67 -17.80
N SER A 51 3.76 1.00 -17.80
CA SER A 51 3.99 -0.11 -18.71
C SER A 51 4.23 -1.36 -17.90
N LEU A 52 3.61 -2.45 -18.33
CA LEU A 52 3.83 -3.74 -17.74
C LEU A 52 4.45 -4.65 -18.80
N ILE A 53 5.53 -5.30 -18.46
CA ILE A 53 6.22 -6.19 -19.37
C ILE A 53 6.15 -7.59 -18.83
N VAL A 54 5.53 -8.49 -19.58
CA VAL A 54 5.45 -9.89 -19.18
C VAL A 54 6.83 -10.49 -19.35
N ILE A 55 7.39 -10.98 -18.27
CA ILE A 55 8.79 -11.41 -18.27
C ILE A 55 9.02 -12.59 -19.19
N THR A 56 8.09 -13.52 -19.26
CA THR A 56 8.29 -14.71 -20.05
C THR A 56 8.18 -14.47 -21.56
N SER A 57 7.29 -13.58 -21.98
CA SER A 57 7.06 -13.34 -23.40
C SER A 57 7.66 -12.04 -23.90
N GLY A 58 7.98 -11.14 -23.00
CA GLY A 58 8.45 -9.82 -23.36
C GLY A 58 7.35 -8.89 -23.84
N ARG A 59 6.10 -9.31 -23.77
CA ARG A 59 4.99 -8.49 -24.23
C ARG A 59 4.86 -7.26 -23.33
N ARG A 60 4.85 -6.11 -23.96
CA ARG A 60 4.73 -4.83 -23.23
C ARG A 60 3.34 -4.28 -23.42
N MET A 61 2.74 -3.86 -22.35
CA MET A 61 1.43 -3.23 -22.37
C MET A 61 1.57 -1.88 -21.69
N ALA A 62 1.13 -0.83 -22.36
CA ALA A 62 1.26 0.52 -21.82
C ALA A 62 -0.11 1.13 -21.62
N PHE A 63 -0.27 1.81 -20.50
CA PHE A 63 -1.54 2.41 -20.11
C PHE A 63 -1.31 3.79 -19.53
N ASP A 64 -2.30 4.66 -19.70
CA ASP A 64 -2.31 5.95 -19.00
C ASP A 64 -2.95 5.72 -17.65
N ILE A 65 -2.28 6.15 -16.59
CA ILE A 65 -2.82 5.95 -15.26
C ILE A 65 -3.62 7.17 -14.91
N ARG A 66 -4.87 7.19 -15.31
CA ARG A 66 -5.74 8.31 -14.94
C ARG A 66 -6.77 7.85 -13.93
N ASP A 67 -7.12 6.61 -14.04
CA ASP A 67 -8.16 6.04 -13.21
C ASP A 67 -7.70 4.70 -12.71
N GLU A 68 -8.61 3.88 -12.34
CA GLU A 68 -8.29 2.54 -11.88
C GLU A 68 -8.08 1.63 -13.07
N LEU A 69 -7.11 0.76 -12.99
CA LEU A 69 -6.84 -0.24 -14.01
C LEU A 69 -7.05 -1.62 -13.39
N LEU A 70 -8.04 -2.33 -13.88
CA LEU A 70 -8.34 -3.68 -13.38
C LEU A 70 -7.45 -4.69 -14.09
N ILE A 71 -6.79 -5.53 -13.33
CA ILE A 71 -5.92 -6.58 -13.84
C ILE A 71 -6.61 -7.92 -13.64
N GLY A 72 -6.63 -8.73 -14.66
CA GLY A 72 -7.23 -10.06 -14.52
C GLY A 72 -7.29 -10.80 -15.84
N ARG A 73 -8.27 -11.69 -15.95
CA ARG A 73 -8.53 -12.47 -17.16
C ARG A 73 -9.90 -12.13 -17.70
N LYS A 74 -9.95 -11.88 -18.97
CA LYS A 74 -11.22 -11.62 -19.63
C LYS A 74 -12.13 -12.83 -19.52
N ASP A 75 -13.37 -12.62 -19.23
CA ASP A 75 -14.38 -13.68 -19.20
C ASP A 75 -15.65 -13.16 -19.84
N ASN A 76 -15.84 -13.47 -21.11
CA ASN A 76 -16.97 -12.99 -21.86
C ASN A 76 -18.30 -13.51 -21.30
N ALA A 77 -18.28 -14.74 -20.81
CA ALA A 77 -19.50 -15.36 -20.32
C ALA A 77 -20.03 -14.65 -19.08
N ARG A 78 -19.14 -14.05 -18.32
CA ARG A 78 -19.54 -13.33 -17.09
C ARG A 78 -19.48 -11.83 -17.26
N GLY A 79 -19.15 -11.36 -18.45
CA GLY A 79 -19.07 -9.93 -18.70
C GLY A 79 -17.93 -9.24 -17.99
N ILE A 80 -16.82 -9.92 -17.78
CA ILE A 80 -15.67 -9.35 -17.09
C ILE A 80 -14.61 -8.98 -18.12
N TYR A 81 -14.28 -7.68 -18.16
CA TYR A 81 -13.34 -7.16 -19.14
C TYR A 81 -12.29 -6.31 -18.43
N PRO A 82 -11.23 -6.92 -17.93
CA PRO A 82 -10.20 -6.14 -17.25
C PRO A 82 -9.45 -5.24 -18.22
N ASP A 83 -8.97 -4.12 -17.72
CA ASP A 83 -8.19 -3.19 -18.55
C ASP A 83 -6.89 -3.85 -18.94
N ILE A 84 -6.34 -4.67 -18.06
CA ILE A 84 -5.11 -5.40 -18.31
C ILE A 84 -5.46 -6.88 -18.33
N ASP A 85 -5.63 -7.42 -19.53
CA ASP A 85 -6.03 -8.82 -19.70
C ASP A 85 -4.80 -9.70 -19.81
N LEU A 86 -4.54 -10.46 -18.78
CA LEU A 86 -3.42 -11.37 -18.73
C LEU A 86 -3.79 -12.77 -19.26
N GLY A 87 -5.02 -12.94 -19.72
CA GLY A 87 -5.42 -14.21 -20.31
C GLY A 87 -4.61 -14.51 -21.56
N LEU A 88 -4.18 -13.47 -22.26
CA LEU A 88 -3.39 -13.67 -23.48
C LEU A 88 -1.98 -14.13 -23.19
N ASP A 89 -1.55 -14.02 -21.95
CA ASP A 89 -0.19 -14.38 -21.54
C ASP A 89 -0.17 -15.65 -20.71
N GLY A 90 -1.17 -16.49 -20.89
CA GLY A 90 -1.24 -17.72 -20.10
C GLY A 90 -1.78 -17.51 -18.71
N GLY A 91 -2.53 -16.45 -18.51
CA GLY A 91 -3.04 -16.13 -17.18
C GLY A 91 -3.91 -17.23 -16.57
N TYR A 92 -4.63 -17.98 -17.40
CA TYR A 92 -5.45 -19.05 -16.88
C TYR A 92 -4.56 -20.10 -16.21
N ASP A 93 -3.54 -20.55 -16.91
CA ASP A 93 -2.63 -21.58 -16.39
C ASP A 93 -1.79 -21.04 -15.23
N ALA A 94 -1.51 -19.76 -15.24
CA ALA A 94 -0.74 -19.13 -14.18
C ALA A 94 -1.56 -18.88 -12.94
N GLY A 95 -2.87 -19.08 -13.02
CA GLY A 95 -3.73 -18.87 -11.85
C GLY A 95 -4.18 -17.45 -11.65
N VAL A 96 -4.21 -16.65 -12.70
CA VAL A 96 -4.69 -15.28 -12.63
C VAL A 96 -6.22 -15.31 -12.53
N SER A 97 -6.75 -14.64 -11.53
CA SER A 97 -8.20 -14.55 -11.34
C SER A 97 -8.81 -13.59 -12.34
N ARG A 98 -10.11 -13.71 -12.57
CA ARG A 98 -10.79 -12.82 -13.51
C ARG A 98 -10.70 -11.36 -13.05
N ARG A 99 -10.87 -11.12 -11.77
CA ARG A 99 -10.65 -9.81 -11.16
C ARG A 99 -9.56 -10.04 -10.14
N HIS A 100 -8.33 -9.85 -10.54
CA HIS A 100 -7.19 -10.26 -9.73
C HIS A 100 -6.66 -9.13 -8.86
N ALA A 101 -6.44 -7.99 -9.45
CA ALA A 101 -5.86 -6.85 -8.73
C ALA A 101 -6.26 -5.55 -9.39
N LEU A 102 -5.99 -4.46 -8.69
CA LEU A 102 -6.35 -3.13 -9.15
C LEU A 102 -5.14 -2.23 -8.99
N ILE A 103 -4.85 -1.46 -10.02
CA ILE A 103 -3.80 -0.43 -9.94
C ILE A 103 -4.51 0.92 -9.96
N THR A 104 -4.16 1.79 -9.02
CA THR A 104 -4.79 3.10 -8.90
C THR A 104 -3.72 4.14 -8.61
N MET A 105 -3.96 5.36 -9.05
CA MET A 105 -3.09 6.46 -8.66
C MET A 105 -3.71 7.10 -7.42
N GLN A 106 -2.96 7.13 -6.32
CA GLN A 106 -3.41 7.77 -5.10
C GLN A 106 -2.43 8.88 -4.77
N GLU A 107 -2.94 10.10 -4.78
CA GLU A 107 -2.11 11.27 -4.55
C GLU A 107 -0.98 11.30 -5.59
N SER A 108 0.21 10.97 -5.23
CA SER A 108 1.31 10.95 -6.18
C SER A 108 1.91 9.57 -6.30
N ALA A 109 1.26 8.57 -5.78
CA ALA A 109 1.80 7.22 -5.77
C ALA A 109 0.93 6.27 -6.57
N CYS A 110 1.58 5.38 -7.30
CA CYS A 110 0.87 4.32 -7.99
C CYS A 110 0.78 3.15 -7.02
N VAL A 111 -0.41 2.69 -6.74
CA VAL A 111 -0.62 1.61 -5.76
C VAL A 111 -1.29 0.40 -6.38
N LEU A 112 -1.00 -0.75 -5.83
CA LEU A 112 -1.55 -2.03 -6.28
C LEU A 112 -2.33 -2.66 -5.13
N GLU A 113 -3.50 -3.17 -5.44
CA GLU A 113 -4.35 -3.81 -4.44
C GLU A 113 -4.80 -5.17 -4.95
N ASP A 114 -4.65 -6.21 -4.14
CA ASP A 114 -5.14 -7.55 -4.49
C ASP A 114 -6.64 -7.62 -4.18
N LEU A 115 -7.42 -8.12 -5.10
CA LEU A 115 -8.88 -8.19 -4.97
C LEU A 115 -9.32 -9.59 -4.53
N ASP A 116 -8.70 -10.10 -3.50
CA ASP A 116 -9.00 -11.45 -2.98
C ASP A 116 -8.76 -12.52 -4.05
N SER A 117 -7.65 -12.38 -4.74
CA SER A 117 -7.32 -13.32 -5.81
C SER A 117 -7.09 -14.72 -5.25
N ALA A 118 -7.34 -15.73 -6.07
CA ALA A 118 -7.22 -17.12 -5.64
C ALA A 118 -5.76 -17.49 -5.33
N ASN A 119 -4.83 -16.98 -6.11
CA ASN A 119 -3.44 -17.39 -5.99
C ASN A 119 -2.51 -16.28 -5.53
N GLY A 120 -3.06 -15.11 -5.24
CA GLY A 120 -2.30 -14.01 -4.64
C GLY A 120 -1.59 -13.12 -5.62
N THR A 121 -1.22 -11.96 -5.13
CA THR A 121 -0.47 -10.95 -5.86
C THR A 121 0.81 -10.70 -5.06
N TYR A 122 1.93 -10.55 -5.74
CA TYR A 122 3.22 -10.40 -5.09
C TYR A 122 3.98 -9.22 -5.69
N ILE A 123 4.72 -8.52 -4.85
CA ILE A 123 5.63 -7.47 -5.29
C ILE A 123 7.03 -7.88 -4.84
N ASN A 124 7.93 -8.04 -5.78
CA ASN A 124 9.31 -8.44 -5.50
C ASN A 124 9.39 -9.67 -4.59
N GLY A 125 8.48 -10.62 -4.84
CA GLY A 125 8.47 -11.87 -4.11
C GLY A 125 7.67 -11.86 -2.81
N GLN A 126 7.15 -10.71 -2.39
CA GLN A 126 6.38 -10.63 -1.16
C GLN A 126 4.91 -10.57 -1.47
N ARG A 127 4.15 -11.43 -0.84
CA ARG A 127 2.70 -11.48 -1.06
C ARG A 127 2.02 -10.28 -0.42
N LEU A 128 1.09 -9.69 -1.17
CA LEU A 128 0.31 -8.57 -0.65
C LEU A 128 -0.83 -9.09 0.21
N PRO A 129 -1.14 -8.35 1.27
CA PRO A 129 -2.39 -8.62 1.99
C PRO A 129 -3.54 -8.25 1.08
N SER A 130 -4.60 -9.05 1.08
CA SER A 130 -5.77 -8.75 0.27
C SER A 130 -6.43 -7.45 0.70
N ARG A 131 -6.94 -6.74 -0.26
CA ARG A 131 -7.71 -5.51 -0.04
C ARG A 131 -6.91 -4.40 0.64
N ARG A 132 -5.60 -4.42 0.45
CA ARG A 132 -4.75 -3.36 0.98
C ARG A 132 -3.92 -2.78 -0.15
N ALA A 133 -3.98 -1.48 -0.34
CA ALA A 133 -3.21 -0.81 -1.39
C ALA A 133 -1.76 -0.68 -0.94
N VAL A 134 -0.85 -1.08 -1.81
CA VAL A 134 0.59 -1.03 -1.53
C VAL A 134 1.27 -0.28 -2.67
N PRO A 135 2.12 0.67 -2.39
CA PRO A 135 2.77 1.44 -3.46
C PRO A 135 3.72 0.56 -4.28
N ILE A 136 3.75 0.83 -5.58
CA ILE A 136 4.69 0.17 -6.47
C ILE A 136 5.61 1.24 -7.08
N SER A 137 6.78 0.80 -7.49
CA SER A 137 7.81 1.70 -8.01
C SER A 137 8.30 1.21 -9.36
N ASP A 138 8.93 2.11 -10.09
CA ASP A 138 9.52 1.75 -11.37
C ASP A 138 10.56 0.63 -11.16
N GLY A 139 10.48 -0.38 -11.98
CA GLY A 139 11.39 -1.51 -11.89
C GLY A 139 10.92 -2.67 -11.02
N ASP A 140 9.82 -2.50 -10.30
CA ASP A 140 9.32 -3.58 -9.44
C ASP A 140 8.85 -4.77 -10.27
N GLU A 141 8.99 -5.94 -9.70
CA GLU A 141 8.45 -7.15 -10.30
C GLU A 141 7.13 -7.48 -9.63
N LEU A 142 6.08 -7.57 -10.40
CA LEU A 142 4.77 -7.97 -9.91
C LEU A 142 4.50 -9.40 -10.36
N ARG A 143 3.83 -10.15 -9.51
CA ARG A 143 3.45 -11.50 -9.89
C ARG A 143 1.99 -11.72 -9.55
N PHE A 144 1.24 -12.20 -10.52
CA PHE A 144 -0.17 -12.51 -10.36
C PHE A 144 -0.31 -14.01 -10.53
N GLY A 145 -0.57 -14.71 -9.44
CA GLY A 145 -0.44 -16.17 -9.45
C GLY A 145 1.01 -16.51 -9.69
N THR A 146 1.32 -17.13 -10.81
CA THR A 146 2.70 -17.43 -11.17
C THR A 146 3.21 -16.58 -12.33
N LEU A 147 2.39 -15.69 -12.87
CA LEU A 147 2.78 -14.86 -14.00
C LEU A 147 3.50 -13.60 -13.52
N ALA A 148 4.74 -13.45 -13.95
CA ALA A 148 5.57 -12.34 -13.50
C ALA A 148 5.66 -11.23 -14.55
N LEU A 149 5.56 -9.99 -14.10
CA LEU A 149 5.63 -8.83 -14.95
C LEU A 149 6.55 -7.81 -14.32
N ARG A 150 7.16 -6.96 -15.13
CA ARG A 150 7.99 -5.86 -14.63
C ARG A 150 7.24 -4.56 -14.84
N VAL A 151 7.35 -3.67 -13.86
CA VAL A 151 6.70 -2.36 -13.90
C VAL A 151 7.67 -1.32 -14.43
N GLU A 152 7.17 -0.46 -15.30
CA GLU A 152 7.88 0.76 -15.67
C GLU A 152 6.89 1.91 -15.48
N LEU A 153 7.28 2.89 -14.70
CA LEU A 153 6.46 4.06 -14.43
C LEU A 153 7.14 5.30 -14.99
N ARG A 154 6.38 6.15 -15.72
CA ARG A 154 6.93 7.36 -16.31
C ARG A 154 5.97 8.53 -16.20
#